data_8c6984945def329a19cb31d8775a2a5c
#
_entry.id   8c6984945def329a19cb31d8775a2a5c
#
_cell.length_a   1.000
_cell.length_b   1.000
_cell.length_c   1.000
_cell.angle_alpha   90.00
_cell.angle_beta   90.00
_cell.angle_gamma   90.00
#
_symmetry.space_group_name_H-M   'P 1'
#
loop_
_entity.id
_entity.type
_entity.pdbx_description
1 polymer ?
#
loop_
_entity_poly.entity_id
_entity_poly.type
_entity_poly.pdbx_seq_one_letter_code
_entity_poly.pdbx_strand_id
1 'polypeptide(L)'
;DHATCHKIVVDAWFYAAIEGFQRAEPRHFARNLYFAENWEDAPGFEPYVYVDVSDGYALWEKAIDHHWFAVHSTSFPYKEYYSHLKRLRGIQGRKGYCECFMIPKEQYKLVQTLENL
;
A
#
# COMPACT_ATOMS: atom_id res chain seq x y z
N ASP A 1 11.61 6.65 10.63
CA ASP A 1 11.00 7.46 9.54
C ASP A 1 9.63 6.94 9.13
N HIS A 2 9.42 5.60 8.98
CA HIS A 2 8.15 5.01 8.53
C HIS A 2 6.98 5.38 9.46
N ALA A 3 7.13 5.19 10.78
CA ALA A 3 6.09 5.53 11.75
C ALA A 3 5.74 7.04 11.74
N THR A 4 6.75 7.90 11.54
CA THR A 4 6.54 9.35 11.42
C THR A 4 5.80 9.69 10.14
N CYS A 5 6.19 9.12 9.02
CA CYS A 5 5.50 9.29 7.73
C CYS A 5 4.04 8.82 7.81
N HIS A 6 3.81 7.65 8.39
CA HIS A 6 2.46 7.13 8.62
C HIS A 6 1.58 8.13 9.37
N LYS A 7 2.07 8.62 10.51
CA LYS A 7 1.34 9.59 11.34
C LYS A 7 1.04 10.88 10.56
N ILE A 8 2.04 11.44 9.89
CA ILE A 8 1.88 12.69 9.10
C ILE A 8 0.85 12.50 7.99
N VAL A 9 0.89 11.38 7.27
CA VAL A 9 -0.05 11.13 6.16
C VAL A 9 -1.48 10.96 6.68
N VAL A 10 -1.68 10.23 7.78
CA VAL A 10 -3.01 10.06 8.38
C VAL A 10 -3.58 11.40 8.85
N ASP A 11 -2.77 12.19 9.56
CA ASP A 11 -3.16 13.53 10.02
C ASP A 11 -3.46 14.45 8.82
N ALA A 12 -2.60 14.48 7.80
CA ALA A 12 -2.78 15.28 6.61
C ALA A 12 -4.03 14.89 5.81
N TRP A 13 -4.29 13.59 5.67
CA TRP A 13 -5.48 13.07 5.02
C TRP A 13 -6.77 13.56 5.70
N PHE A 14 -6.79 13.51 7.04
CA PHE A 14 -7.93 13.99 7.83
C PHE A 14 -8.10 15.51 7.73
N TYR A 15 -7.04 16.28 8.00
CA TYR A 15 -7.10 17.73 8.03
C TYR A 15 -7.32 18.37 6.66
N ALA A 16 -6.90 17.73 5.57
CA ALA A 16 -7.11 18.24 4.22
C ALA A 16 -8.60 18.43 3.88
N ALA A 17 -9.48 17.62 4.45
CA ALA A 17 -10.92 17.67 4.21
C ALA A 17 -11.65 18.74 5.05
N ILE A 18 -11.04 19.20 6.17
CA ILE A 18 -11.71 20.11 7.12
C ILE A 18 -11.72 21.53 6.59
N GLU A 19 -12.90 22.13 6.49
CA GLU A 19 -13.07 23.50 5.98
C GLU A 19 -12.45 24.56 6.89
N GLY A 20 -12.64 24.43 8.20
CA GLY A 20 -12.14 25.37 9.20
C GLY A 20 -10.66 25.28 9.51
N PHE A 21 -9.93 24.36 8.88
CA PHE A 21 -8.50 24.25 9.08
C PHE A 21 -7.76 25.33 8.30
N GLN A 22 -6.91 26.12 9.01
CA GLN A 22 -6.19 27.25 8.43
C GLN A 22 -5.08 26.74 7.50
N ARG A 23 -5.21 27.03 6.19
CA ARG A 23 -4.23 26.72 5.14
C ARG A 23 -4.36 27.67 3.96
N ALA A 24 -3.33 27.73 3.12
CA ALA A 24 -3.33 28.57 1.93
C ALA A 24 -4.21 27.99 0.80
N GLU A 25 -4.24 26.65 0.69
CA GLU A 25 -4.95 25.95 -0.39
C GLU A 25 -6.39 25.60 0.01
N PRO A 26 -7.33 25.49 -0.95
CA PRO A 26 -8.69 25.06 -0.68
C PRO A 26 -8.72 23.63 -0.12
N ARG A 27 -9.78 23.31 0.64
CA ARG A 27 -9.97 21.96 1.16
C ARG A 27 -10.00 20.92 0.04
N HIS A 28 -9.43 19.76 0.31
CA HIS A 28 -9.44 18.63 -0.60
C HIS A 28 -9.87 17.35 0.13
N PHE A 29 -10.81 16.64 -0.42
CA PHE A 29 -11.27 15.35 0.10
C PHE A 29 -10.63 14.21 -0.70
N ALA A 30 -9.57 13.63 -0.16
CA ALA A 30 -9.00 12.39 -0.69
C ALA A 30 -9.87 11.20 -0.25
N ARG A 31 -10.51 10.53 -1.20
CA ARG A 31 -11.53 9.51 -0.91
C ARG A 31 -11.00 8.28 -0.20
N ASN A 32 -9.78 7.87 -0.53
CA ASN A 32 -9.23 6.62 -0.06
C ASN A 32 -7.83 6.82 0.49
N LEU A 33 -7.55 6.18 1.62
CA LEU A 33 -6.23 5.99 2.19
C LEU A 33 -5.94 4.49 2.22
N TYR A 34 -4.80 4.09 1.70
CA TYR A 34 -4.36 2.69 1.68
C TYR A 34 -3.00 2.57 2.35
N PHE A 35 -2.83 1.52 3.13
CA PHE A 35 -1.55 1.13 3.71
C PHE A 35 -0.99 -0.05 2.93
N ALA A 36 0.19 0.12 2.36
CA ALA A 36 0.88 -0.94 1.62
C ALA A 36 1.50 -1.96 2.58
N GLU A 37 1.50 -3.22 2.16
CA GLU A 37 2.17 -4.29 2.90
C GLU A 37 3.69 -4.08 2.91
N ASN A 38 4.28 -4.14 4.10
CA ASN A 38 5.71 -3.99 4.31
C ASN A 38 6.20 -5.09 5.27
N TRP A 39 7.41 -5.61 5.07
CA TRP A 39 7.96 -6.66 5.90
C TRP A 39 8.30 -6.20 7.33
N GLU A 40 8.74 -4.96 7.45
CA GLU A 40 9.29 -4.41 8.69
C GLU A 40 8.20 -3.89 9.64
N ASP A 41 7.17 -3.29 9.08
CA ASP A 41 6.10 -2.62 9.81
C ASP A 41 4.78 -3.41 9.72
N ALA A 42 4.87 -4.74 9.71
CA ALA A 42 3.72 -5.63 9.56
C ALA A 42 2.76 -5.75 10.77
N PRO A 43 3.12 -5.36 12.04
CA PRO A 43 2.19 -5.48 13.15
C PRO A 43 0.87 -4.73 12.89
N GLY A 44 -0.25 -5.47 12.94
CA GLY A 44 -1.58 -4.91 12.70
C GLY A 44 -1.96 -4.77 11.23
N PHE A 45 -1.11 -5.15 10.29
CA PHE A 45 -1.46 -5.19 8.87
C PHE A 45 -2.40 -6.37 8.57
N GLU A 46 -3.54 -6.07 8.00
CA GLU A 46 -4.54 -7.06 7.54
C GLU A 46 -4.75 -6.86 6.04
N PRO A 47 -4.29 -7.78 5.17
CA PRO A 47 -4.48 -7.65 3.74
C PRO A 47 -5.96 -7.73 3.38
N TYR A 48 -6.48 -6.68 2.78
CA TYR A 48 -7.88 -6.59 2.39
C TYR A 48 -8.06 -6.31 0.89
N VAL A 49 -7.25 -5.40 0.33
CA VAL A 49 -7.28 -5.07 -1.09
C VAL A 49 -6.15 -5.82 -1.78
N TYR A 50 -6.50 -6.63 -2.77
CA TYR A 50 -5.55 -7.37 -3.61
C TYR A 50 -5.54 -6.73 -4.99
N VAL A 51 -4.41 -6.17 -5.39
CA VAL A 51 -4.21 -5.58 -6.72
C VAL A 51 -3.46 -6.56 -7.58
N ASP A 52 -4.06 -6.99 -8.70
CA ASP A 52 -3.40 -7.82 -9.70
C ASP A 52 -2.29 -7.03 -10.39
N VAL A 53 -1.05 -7.44 -10.17
CA VAL A 53 0.15 -6.84 -10.76
C VAL A 53 0.88 -7.78 -11.71
N SER A 54 0.19 -8.83 -12.16
CA SER A 54 0.80 -9.88 -13.00
C SER A 54 1.46 -9.30 -14.25
N ASP A 55 0.79 -8.39 -14.94
CA ASP A 55 1.31 -7.76 -16.17
C ASP A 55 2.51 -6.82 -15.90
N GLY A 56 2.57 -6.23 -14.71
CA GLY A 56 3.65 -5.33 -14.30
C GLY A 56 4.84 -6.03 -13.65
N TYR A 57 4.72 -7.30 -13.31
CA TYR A 57 5.72 -8.00 -12.49
C TYR A 57 7.12 -8.01 -13.12
N ALA A 58 7.23 -8.29 -14.41
CA ALA A 58 8.51 -8.28 -15.11
C ALA A 58 9.18 -6.89 -15.15
N LEU A 59 8.37 -5.83 -15.18
CA LEU A 59 8.88 -4.46 -15.08
C LEU A 59 9.37 -4.15 -13.65
N TRP A 60 8.61 -4.57 -12.64
CA TRP A 60 9.01 -4.45 -11.23
C TRP A 60 10.33 -5.18 -10.96
N GLU A 61 10.50 -6.40 -11.48
CA GLU A 61 11.73 -7.19 -11.33
C GLU A 61 12.96 -6.44 -11.85
N LYS A 62 12.82 -5.76 -12.99
CA LYS A 62 13.89 -4.93 -13.56
C LYS A 62 14.09 -3.65 -12.76
N ALA A 63 13.01 -3.03 -12.30
CA ALA A 63 13.07 -1.78 -11.55
C ALA A 63 13.77 -1.95 -10.19
N ILE A 64 13.49 -3.03 -9.46
CA ILE A 64 14.11 -3.27 -8.15
C ILE A 64 15.62 -3.50 -8.25
N ASP A 65 16.12 -3.98 -9.40
CA ASP A 65 17.55 -4.16 -9.64
C ASP A 65 18.33 -2.84 -9.66
N HIS A 66 17.65 -1.71 -9.87
CA HIS A 66 18.24 -0.37 -9.76
C HIS A 66 18.31 0.14 -8.31
N HIS A 67 17.66 -0.51 -7.38
CA HIS A 67 17.76 -0.23 -5.96
C HIS A 67 18.95 -0.95 -5.35
N TRP A 68 20.08 -0.26 -5.26
CA TRP A 68 21.34 -0.85 -4.77
C TRP A 68 21.13 -1.61 -3.44
N PHE A 69 20.46 -0.98 -2.49
CA PHE A 69 20.23 -1.58 -1.18
C PHE A 69 19.38 -2.87 -1.25
N ALA A 70 18.34 -2.88 -2.08
CA ALA A 70 17.46 -4.04 -2.22
C ALA A 70 18.18 -5.28 -2.80
N VAL A 71 19.25 -5.06 -3.60
CA VAL A 71 19.99 -6.11 -4.26
C VAL A 71 21.24 -6.53 -3.47
N HIS A 72 21.88 -5.58 -2.74
CA HIS A 72 23.16 -5.81 -2.08
C HIS A 72 23.08 -5.91 -0.55
N SER A 73 21.88 -5.79 0.03
CA SER A 73 21.71 -5.95 1.47
C SER A 73 22.12 -7.35 1.92
N THR A 74 22.99 -7.41 2.93
CA THR A 74 23.41 -8.66 3.57
C THR A 74 22.55 -9.01 4.79
N SER A 75 21.73 -8.06 5.25
CA SER A 75 20.89 -8.25 6.45
C SER A 75 19.51 -8.81 6.11
N PHE A 76 18.99 -8.51 4.92
CA PHE A 76 17.68 -8.97 4.50
C PHE A 76 17.58 -9.09 2.97
N PRO A 77 17.07 -10.20 2.43
CA PRO A 77 16.98 -10.43 0.99
C PRO A 77 15.74 -9.77 0.39
N TYR A 78 15.71 -8.44 0.27
CA TYR A 78 14.54 -7.65 -0.11
C TYR A 78 13.90 -8.09 -1.43
N LYS A 79 14.70 -8.25 -2.48
CA LYS A 79 14.19 -8.65 -3.80
C LYS A 79 13.51 -10.02 -3.73
N GLU A 80 14.17 -10.99 -3.09
CA GLU A 80 13.65 -12.35 -2.94
C GLU A 80 12.35 -12.33 -2.10
N TYR A 81 12.38 -11.65 -0.95
CA TYR A 81 11.21 -11.54 -0.08
C TYR A 81 9.99 -10.99 -0.82
N TYR A 82 10.12 -9.83 -1.48
CA TYR A 82 9.01 -9.21 -2.18
C TYR A 82 8.57 -9.97 -3.43
N SER A 83 9.46 -10.69 -4.09
CA SER A 83 9.11 -11.63 -5.16
C SER A 83 8.18 -12.73 -4.65
N HIS A 84 8.58 -13.38 -3.57
CA HIS A 84 7.79 -14.44 -2.95
C HIS A 84 6.48 -13.93 -2.37
N LEU A 85 6.51 -12.77 -1.72
CA LEU A 85 5.31 -12.14 -1.18
C LEU A 85 4.29 -11.85 -2.28
N LYS A 86 4.69 -11.21 -3.39
CA LYS A 86 3.81 -10.95 -4.53
C LYS A 86 3.24 -12.26 -5.11
N ARG A 87 4.05 -13.31 -5.18
CA ARG A 87 3.58 -14.61 -5.65
C ARG A 87 2.58 -15.25 -4.67
N LEU A 88 2.86 -15.22 -3.37
CA LEU A 88 1.95 -15.72 -2.34
C LEU A 88 0.59 -15.00 -2.41
N ARG A 89 0.61 -13.66 -2.47
CA ARG A 89 -0.60 -12.84 -2.60
C ARG A 89 -1.33 -13.10 -3.92
N GLY A 90 -0.58 -13.37 -4.99
CA GLY A 90 -1.15 -13.80 -6.27
C GLY A 90 -1.91 -15.12 -6.15
N ILE A 91 -1.35 -16.13 -5.48
CA ILE A 91 -2.03 -17.40 -5.24
C ILE A 91 -3.33 -17.19 -4.45
N GLN A 92 -3.29 -16.40 -3.38
CA GLN A 92 -4.47 -16.06 -2.57
C GLN A 92 -5.53 -15.32 -3.38
N GLY A 93 -5.13 -14.38 -4.24
CA GLY A 93 -6.00 -13.63 -5.14
C GLY A 93 -6.38 -14.37 -6.43
N ARG A 94 -5.92 -15.62 -6.62
CA ARG A 94 -6.13 -16.43 -7.85
C ARG A 94 -5.57 -15.74 -9.10
N LYS A 95 -4.43 -15.08 -8.97
CA LYS A 95 -3.69 -14.35 -10.01
C LYS A 95 -2.24 -14.79 -10.06
N GLY A 96 -1.50 -14.31 -11.03
CA GLY A 96 -0.05 -14.56 -11.13
C GLY A 96 0.69 -13.93 -9.95
N TYR A 97 0.53 -12.62 -9.78
CA TYR A 97 1.14 -11.82 -8.74
C TYR A 97 0.16 -10.76 -8.24
N CYS A 98 0.12 -10.54 -6.93
CA CYS A 98 -0.65 -9.44 -6.33
C CYS A 98 0.20 -8.63 -5.37
N GLU A 99 -0.17 -7.36 -5.22
CA GLU A 99 0.20 -6.51 -4.09
C GLU A 99 -1.01 -6.32 -3.18
N CYS A 100 -0.76 -6.27 -1.88
CA CYS A 100 -1.83 -6.12 -0.90
C CYS A 100 -1.78 -4.79 -0.18
N PHE A 101 -2.98 -4.30 0.12
CA PHE A 101 -3.17 -3.08 0.88
C PHE A 101 -4.21 -3.32 1.98
N MET A 102 -4.03 -2.60 3.07
CA MET A 102 -5.01 -2.48 4.14
C MET A 102 -5.75 -1.15 4.01
N ILE A 103 -7.03 -1.15 4.33
CA ILE A 103 -7.81 0.07 4.52
C ILE A 103 -7.88 0.35 6.02
N PRO A 104 -7.78 1.61 6.47
CA PRO A 104 -8.03 1.95 7.87
C PRO A 104 -9.37 1.40 8.36
N LYS A 105 -9.41 0.86 9.57
CA LYS A 105 -10.62 0.22 10.12
C LYS A 105 -11.81 1.19 10.25
N GLU A 106 -11.50 2.46 10.41
CA GLU A 106 -12.49 3.54 10.50
C GLU A 106 -13.05 3.97 9.14
N GLN A 107 -12.41 3.51 8.07
CA GLN A 107 -12.83 3.83 6.70
C GLN A 107 -13.82 2.78 6.21
N TYR A 108 -15.01 3.21 5.86
CA TYR A 108 -16.00 2.35 5.20
C TYR A 108 -16.13 2.72 3.72
N LYS A 109 -16.54 1.75 2.93
CA LYS A 109 -16.81 1.94 1.52
C LYS A 109 -18.34 1.94 1.29
N LEU A 110 -18.87 3.06 0.80
CA LEU A 110 -20.25 3.12 0.38
C LEU A 110 -20.36 2.65 -1.08
N VAL A 111 -21.15 1.64 -1.32
CA VAL A 111 -21.45 1.11 -2.65
C VAL A 111 -22.96 0.99 -2.82
N GLN A 112 -23.45 1.16 -4.04
CA GLN A 112 -24.87 1.02 -4.34
C GLN A 112 -25.30 -0.44 -4.44
N THR A 113 -24.40 -1.30 -4.91
CA THR A 113 -24.61 -2.75 -5.03
C THR A 113 -23.33 -3.49 -4.67
N LEU A 114 -23.45 -4.77 -4.28
CA LEU A 114 -22.29 -5.61 -3.99
C LEU A 114 -21.41 -5.91 -5.22
N GLU A 115 -21.96 -5.73 -6.41
CA GLU A 115 -21.21 -5.88 -7.67
C GLU A 115 -20.17 -4.78 -7.88
N ASN A 116 -20.26 -3.69 -7.14
CA ASN A 116 -19.35 -2.54 -7.19
C ASN A 116 -18.25 -2.59 -6.11
N LEU A 117 -18.06 -3.75 -5.47
CA LEU A 117 -17.00 -3.95 -4.48
C LEU A 117 -15.63 -4.12 -5.13
#